data_8524819a2bdffb6d396b3432e09fd65b
#
_entry.id   8524819a2bdffb6d396b3432e09fd65b
#
_cell.length_a   1.000
_cell.length_b   1.000
_cell.length_c   1.000
_cell.angle_alpha   90.00
_cell.angle_beta   90.00
_cell.angle_gamma   90.00
#
_symmetry.space_group_name_H-M   'P 1'
#
loop_
_entity.id
_entity.type
_entity.pdbx_description
1 polymer ?
#
loop_
_entity_poly.entity_id
_entity_poly.type
_entity_poly.pdbx_seq_one_letter_code
_entity_poly.pdbx_strand_id
1 'polypeptide(L)'
;SQLNSLAVLTGQIEERKRYIIAINNDVEAIERELTSLQRQLNGLQKDLKDKKKKYEASVQYLYKNKSIEEKLMFIFSAKNLGQTYRRMRYVREYATYQRLQGEEILKKQEQIRKKKVEREQVKAAKESLLKEREGEKTKLEAQEKEKRTLVANLQKKQRGLQGEINKKRR
;
A
#
# COMPACT_ATOMS: atom_id res chain seq x y z
N SER A 1 46.41 12.67 8.86
CA SER A 1 47.16 11.55 8.27
C SER A 1 46.29 10.69 7.37
N GLN A 2 46.88 10.00 6.43
CA GLN A 2 46.17 9.10 5.49
C GLN A 2 45.50 7.92 6.21
N LEU A 3 46.09 7.45 7.31
CA LEU A 3 45.52 6.39 8.14
C LEU A 3 44.22 6.87 8.84
N ASN A 4 44.20 8.11 9.32
CA ASN A 4 42.99 8.70 9.91
C ASN A 4 41.91 8.87 8.84
N SER A 5 42.26 9.33 7.64
CA SER A 5 41.34 9.45 6.52
C SER A 5 40.73 8.09 6.12
N LEU A 6 41.55 7.03 6.13
CA LEU A 6 41.09 5.68 5.85
C LEU A 6 40.10 5.17 6.93
N ALA A 7 40.39 5.43 8.21
CA ALA A 7 39.52 5.05 9.30
C ALA A 7 38.16 5.77 9.23
N VAL A 8 38.18 7.08 8.96
CA VAL A 8 36.96 7.88 8.80
C VAL A 8 36.14 7.38 7.61
N LEU A 9 36.79 7.16 6.46
CA LEU A 9 36.12 6.70 5.24
C LEU A 9 35.53 5.29 5.42
N THR A 10 36.23 4.40 6.10
CA THR A 10 35.73 3.06 6.43
C THR A 10 34.48 3.15 7.29
N GLY A 11 34.47 4.01 8.31
CA GLY A 11 33.31 4.26 9.15
C GLY A 11 32.12 4.80 8.36
N GLN A 12 32.34 5.75 7.47
CA GLN A 12 31.30 6.31 6.59
C GLN A 12 30.71 5.25 5.65
N ILE A 13 31.54 4.39 5.10
CA ILE A 13 31.11 3.27 4.25
C ILE A 13 30.20 2.31 5.02
N GLU A 14 30.60 1.93 6.23
CA GLU A 14 29.80 1.04 7.09
C GLU A 14 28.46 1.65 7.48
N GLU A 15 28.43 2.94 7.83
CA GLU A 15 27.17 3.67 8.09
C GLU A 15 26.25 3.69 6.88
N ARG A 16 26.82 3.95 5.70
CA ARG A 16 26.05 3.99 4.46
C ARG A 16 25.49 2.62 4.10
N LYS A 17 26.25 1.56 4.26
CA LYS A 17 25.76 0.17 4.10
C LYS A 17 24.59 -0.15 5.03
N ARG A 18 24.69 0.24 6.30
CA ARG A 18 23.60 0.07 7.26
C ARG A 18 22.35 0.84 6.86
N TYR A 19 22.55 2.07 6.39
CA TYR A 19 21.44 2.90 5.91
C TYR A 19 20.73 2.27 4.71
N ILE A 20 21.48 1.73 3.75
CA ILE A 20 20.93 1.02 2.59
C ILE A 20 20.15 -0.22 3.04
N ILE A 21 20.66 -0.98 4.01
CA ILE A 21 19.95 -2.13 4.59
C ILE A 21 18.62 -1.68 5.24
N ALA A 22 18.64 -0.57 5.97
CA ALA A 22 17.42 -0.01 6.56
C ALA A 22 16.40 0.39 5.49
N ILE A 23 16.84 1.02 4.40
CA ILE A 23 15.96 1.34 3.26
C ILE A 23 15.39 0.06 2.64
N ASN A 24 16.18 -0.96 2.43
CA ASN A 24 15.72 -2.24 1.89
C ASN A 24 14.66 -2.89 2.79
N ASN A 25 14.84 -2.84 4.10
CA ASN A 25 13.84 -3.34 5.06
C ASN A 25 12.54 -2.55 4.99
N ASP A 26 12.61 -1.22 4.85
CA ASP A 26 11.44 -0.36 4.69
C ASP A 26 10.72 -0.65 3.37
N VAL A 27 11.45 -0.85 2.28
CA VAL A 27 10.88 -1.24 0.98
C VAL A 27 10.15 -2.58 1.08
N GLU A 28 10.73 -3.57 1.72
CA GLU A 28 10.08 -4.87 1.94
C GLU A 28 8.80 -4.74 2.78
N ALA A 29 8.82 -3.91 3.82
CA ALA A 29 7.64 -3.63 4.63
C ALA A 29 6.54 -2.98 3.80
N ILE A 30 6.88 -2.02 2.95
CA ILE A 30 5.95 -1.36 2.04
C ILE A 30 5.37 -2.35 1.01
N GLU A 31 6.18 -3.24 0.47
CA GLU A 31 5.71 -4.27 -0.47
C GLU A 31 4.68 -5.20 0.18
N ARG A 32 4.89 -5.58 1.45
CA ARG A 32 3.90 -6.35 2.21
C ARG A 32 2.61 -5.55 2.44
N GLU A 33 2.73 -4.27 2.74
CA GLU A 33 1.58 -3.38 2.91
C GLU A 33 0.79 -3.25 1.60
N LEU A 34 1.47 -3.06 0.46
CA LEU A 34 0.82 -3.02 -0.85
C LEU A 34 0.09 -4.31 -1.19
N THR A 35 0.67 -5.46 -0.87
CA THR A 35 0.02 -6.76 -1.05
C THR A 35 -1.24 -6.87 -0.19
N SER A 36 -1.18 -6.43 1.06
CA SER A 36 -2.32 -6.40 1.97
C SER A 36 -3.43 -5.46 1.47
N LEU A 37 -3.08 -4.25 1.04
CA LEU A 37 -4.01 -3.28 0.48
C LEU A 37 -4.70 -3.82 -0.78
N GLN A 38 -3.95 -4.50 -1.65
CA GLN A 38 -4.51 -5.10 -2.86
C GLN A 38 -5.53 -6.20 -2.52
N ARG A 39 -5.25 -7.04 -1.52
CA ARG A 39 -6.22 -8.05 -1.03
C ARG A 39 -7.47 -7.39 -0.47
N GLN A 40 -7.31 -6.35 0.33
CA GLN A 40 -8.44 -5.60 0.89
C GLN A 40 -9.30 -4.98 -0.21
N LEU A 41 -8.67 -4.38 -1.22
CA LEU A 41 -9.36 -3.84 -2.38
C LEU A 41 -10.11 -4.91 -3.17
N ASN A 42 -9.48 -6.05 -3.43
CA ASN A 42 -10.13 -7.16 -4.13
C ASN A 42 -11.35 -7.68 -3.35
N GLY A 43 -11.24 -7.81 -2.04
CA GLY A 43 -12.35 -8.20 -1.17
C GLY A 43 -13.49 -7.20 -1.20
N LEU A 44 -13.19 -5.91 -1.07
CA LEU A 44 -14.19 -4.84 -1.12
C LEU A 44 -14.88 -4.75 -2.48
N GLN A 45 -14.14 -4.91 -3.57
CA GLN A 45 -14.68 -4.91 -4.93
C GLN A 45 -15.61 -6.10 -5.18
N LYS A 46 -15.25 -7.27 -4.66
CA LYS A 46 -16.10 -8.46 -4.72
C LYS A 46 -17.39 -8.27 -3.92
N ASP A 47 -17.28 -7.77 -2.70
CA ASP A 47 -18.44 -7.48 -1.86
C ASP A 47 -19.35 -6.44 -2.50
N LEU A 48 -18.77 -5.40 -3.10
CA LEU A 48 -19.54 -4.39 -3.82
C LEU A 48 -20.30 -4.99 -5.00
N LYS A 49 -19.64 -5.84 -5.77
CA LYS A 49 -20.26 -6.54 -6.93
C LYS A 49 -21.43 -7.40 -6.48
N ASP A 50 -21.25 -8.17 -5.41
CA ASP A 50 -22.30 -9.03 -4.84
C ASP A 50 -23.48 -8.21 -4.32
N LYS A 51 -23.23 -7.12 -3.61
CA LYS A 51 -24.25 -6.19 -3.11
C LYS A 51 -25.01 -5.51 -4.24
N LYS A 52 -24.33 -5.07 -5.29
CA LYS A 52 -24.97 -4.50 -6.48
C LYS A 52 -25.89 -5.50 -7.18
N LYS A 53 -25.45 -6.76 -7.32
CA LYS A 53 -26.29 -7.82 -7.90
C LYS A 53 -27.56 -8.05 -7.10
N LYS A 54 -27.46 -8.15 -5.78
CA LYS A 54 -28.60 -8.33 -4.88
C LYS A 54 -29.54 -7.14 -4.93
N TYR A 55 -29.00 -5.94 -4.96
CA TYR A 55 -29.77 -4.71 -5.07
C TYR A 55 -30.52 -4.63 -6.41
N GLU A 56 -29.83 -4.91 -7.50
CA GLU A 56 -30.41 -4.94 -8.85
C GLU A 56 -31.52 -5.97 -8.95
N ALA A 57 -31.31 -7.19 -8.47
CA ALA A 57 -32.33 -8.24 -8.44
C ALA A 57 -33.57 -7.81 -7.64
N SER A 58 -33.36 -7.16 -6.50
CA SER A 58 -34.40 -6.62 -5.65
C SER A 58 -35.21 -5.50 -6.35
N VAL A 59 -34.54 -4.58 -7.05
CA VAL A 59 -35.17 -3.53 -7.83
C VAL A 59 -35.96 -4.11 -8.99
N GLN A 60 -35.38 -5.06 -9.74
CA GLN A 60 -36.09 -5.72 -10.84
C GLN A 60 -37.31 -6.50 -10.39
N TYR A 61 -37.24 -7.17 -9.26
CA TYR A 61 -38.37 -7.88 -8.65
C TYR A 61 -39.52 -6.91 -8.35
N LEU A 62 -39.22 -5.77 -7.75
CA LEU A 62 -40.23 -4.73 -7.48
C LEU A 62 -40.81 -4.14 -8.75
N TYR A 63 -39.98 -3.86 -9.73
CA TYR A 63 -40.40 -3.24 -10.99
C TYR A 63 -41.31 -4.18 -11.79
N LYS A 64 -40.99 -5.48 -11.83
CA LYS A 64 -41.77 -6.48 -12.58
C LYS A 64 -43.05 -6.90 -11.87
N ASN A 65 -43.04 -6.99 -10.55
CA ASN A 65 -44.08 -7.68 -9.80
C ASN A 65 -44.95 -6.77 -8.90
N LYS A 66 -44.54 -5.50 -8.70
CA LYS A 66 -45.27 -4.60 -7.78
C LYS A 66 -45.21 -3.15 -8.24
N SER A 67 -46.06 -2.79 -9.17
CA SER A 67 -46.38 -1.39 -9.45
C SER A 67 -47.00 -0.74 -8.20
N ILE A 68 -47.07 0.60 -8.17
CA ILE A 68 -47.78 1.32 -7.10
C ILE A 68 -49.22 0.82 -6.98
N GLU A 69 -49.88 0.57 -8.11
CA GLU A 69 -51.24 0.02 -8.16
C GLU A 69 -51.35 -1.36 -7.51
N GLU A 70 -50.40 -2.28 -7.79
CA GLU A 70 -50.37 -3.60 -7.17
C GLU A 70 -50.11 -3.52 -5.67
N LYS A 71 -49.28 -2.62 -5.20
CA LYS A 71 -49.06 -2.38 -3.78
C LYS A 71 -50.32 -1.88 -3.09
N LEU A 72 -51.03 -0.95 -3.71
CA LEU A 72 -52.30 -0.44 -3.21
C LEU A 72 -53.35 -1.54 -3.17
N MET A 73 -53.48 -2.34 -4.25
CA MET A 73 -54.37 -3.49 -4.27
C MET A 73 -54.03 -4.54 -3.20
N PHE A 74 -52.75 -4.79 -2.96
CA PHE A 74 -52.30 -5.69 -1.91
C PHE A 74 -52.75 -5.20 -0.53
N ILE A 75 -52.67 -3.90 -0.25
CA ILE A 75 -53.06 -3.31 1.01
C ILE A 75 -54.59 -3.32 1.13
N PHE A 76 -55.32 -2.90 0.10
CA PHE A 76 -56.78 -2.77 0.10
C PHE A 76 -57.53 -4.12 0.01
N SER A 77 -56.89 -5.17 -0.47
CA SER A 77 -57.48 -6.54 -0.51
C SER A 77 -57.41 -7.25 0.85
N ALA A 78 -56.93 -6.57 1.90
CA ALA A 78 -56.88 -7.13 3.24
C ALA A 78 -58.29 -7.40 3.80
N LYS A 79 -58.45 -8.47 4.55
CA LYS A 79 -59.72 -8.94 5.10
C LYS A 79 -60.18 -8.14 6.31
N ASN A 80 -59.27 -7.45 6.99
CA ASN A 80 -59.57 -6.64 8.18
C ASN A 80 -58.47 -5.57 8.40
N LEU A 81 -58.74 -4.63 9.33
CA LEU A 81 -57.82 -3.52 9.62
C LEU A 81 -56.44 -3.98 10.14
N GLY A 82 -56.40 -5.04 10.94
CA GLY A 82 -55.13 -5.60 11.44
C GLY A 82 -54.28 -6.11 10.32
N GLN A 83 -54.88 -6.80 9.34
CA GLN A 83 -54.18 -7.29 8.16
C GLN A 83 -53.72 -6.13 7.25
N THR A 84 -54.53 -5.10 7.08
CA THR A 84 -54.20 -3.85 6.38
C THR A 84 -52.96 -3.20 6.98
N TYR A 85 -52.92 -3.07 8.30
CA TYR A 85 -51.76 -2.50 9.00
C TYR A 85 -50.48 -3.32 8.79
N ARG A 86 -50.57 -4.64 8.91
CA ARG A 86 -49.42 -5.53 8.68
C ARG A 86 -48.89 -5.44 7.25
N ARG A 87 -49.78 -5.36 6.26
CA ARG A 87 -49.40 -5.19 4.85
C ARG A 87 -48.74 -3.85 4.54
N MET A 88 -49.26 -2.78 5.12
CA MET A 88 -48.65 -1.46 5.04
C MET A 88 -47.25 -1.45 5.69
N ARG A 89 -47.14 -2.05 6.86
CA ARG A 89 -45.87 -2.21 7.58
C ARG A 89 -44.85 -3.00 6.73
N TYR A 90 -45.28 -4.11 6.11
CA TYR A 90 -44.43 -4.89 5.21
C TYR A 90 -43.89 -4.09 4.04
N VAL A 91 -44.76 -3.34 3.36
CA VAL A 91 -44.33 -2.46 2.23
C VAL A 91 -43.33 -1.41 2.70
N ARG A 92 -43.57 -0.80 3.85
CA ARG A 92 -42.67 0.20 4.42
C ARG A 92 -41.32 -0.37 4.82
N GLU A 93 -41.31 -1.51 5.48
CA GLU A 93 -40.06 -2.18 5.88
C GLU A 93 -39.24 -2.63 4.68
N TYR A 94 -39.89 -3.07 3.61
CA TYR A 94 -39.19 -3.43 2.39
C TYR A 94 -38.54 -2.22 1.71
N ALA A 95 -39.23 -1.09 1.65
CA ALA A 95 -38.68 0.15 1.11
C ALA A 95 -37.48 0.64 1.96
N THR A 96 -37.57 0.54 3.28
CA THR A 96 -36.46 0.85 4.20
C THR A 96 -35.28 -0.07 3.95
N TYR A 97 -35.51 -1.37 3.78
CA TYR A 97 -34.47 -2.35 3.49
C TYR A 97 -33.71 -2.02 2.20
N GLN A 98 -34.44 -1.67 1.12
CA GLN A 98 -33.81 -1.25 -0.14
C GLN A 98 -32.96 0.00 0.00
N ARG A 99 -33.46 0.99 0.72
CA ARG A 99 -32.72 2.23 0.98
C ARG A 99 -31.41 1.94 1.72
N LEU A 100 -31.46 1.07 2.75
CA LEU A 100 -30.29 0.68 3.52
C LEU A 100 -29.27 -0.09 2.65
N GLN A 101 -29.74 -0.95 1.75
CA GLN A 101 -28.88 -1.62 0.79
C GLN A 101 -28.16 -0.62 -0.13
N GLY A 102 -28.87 0.38 -0.63
CA GLY A 102 -28.30 1.44 -1.44
C GLY A 102 -27.24 2.25 -0.70
N GLU A 103 -27.52 2.60 0.56
CA GLU A 103 -26.58 3.30 1.43
C GLU A 103 -25.31 2.47 1.69
N GLU A 104 -25.44 1.18 1.90
CA GLU A 104 -24.29 0.27 2.06
C GLU A 104 -23.43 0.20 0.81
N ILE A 105 -24.02 0.20 -0.37
CA ILE A 105 -23.29 0.25 -1.65
C ILE A 105 -22.45 1.53 -1.74
N LEU A 106 -23.04 2.67 -1.40
CA LEU A 106 -22.34 3.96 -1.39
C LEU A 106 -21.18 3.97 -0.38
N LYS A 107 -21.39 3.41 0.81
CA LYS A 107 -20.32 3.26 1.81
C LYS A 107 -19.18 2.39 1.30
N LYS A 108 -19.47 1.27 0.64
CA LYS A 108 -18.45 0.40 0.06
C LYS A 108 -17.67 1.10 -1.05
N GLN A 109 -18.34 1.85 -1.91
CA GLN A 109 -17.68 2.65 -2.94
C GLN A 109 -16.72 3.67 -2.34
N GLU A 110 -17.12 4.34 -1.26
CA GLU A 110 -16.27 5.30 -0.56
C GLU A 110 -15.06 4.61 0.12
N GLN A 111 -15.26 3.46 0.74
CA GLN A 111 -14.17 2.66 1.30
C GLN A 111 -13.15 2.25 0.23
N ILE A 112 -13.62 1.82 -0.94
CA ILE A 112 -12.77 1.47 -2.07
C ILE A 112 -11.98 2.68 -2.54
N ARG A 113 -12.62 3.83 -2.68
CA ARG A 113 -11.97 5.08 -3.07
C ARG A 113 -10.83 5.45 -2.10
N LYS A 114 -11.11 5.41 -0.81
CA LYS A 114 -10.10 5.70 0.24
C LYS A 114 -8.93 4.72 0.19
N LYS A 115 -9.22 3.43 0.02
CA LYS A 115 -8.17 2.40 -0.10
C LYS A 115 -7.31 2.57 -1.34
N LYS A 116 -7.89 2.97 -2.46
CA LYS A 116 -7.12 3.29 -3.68
C LYS A 116 -6.20 4.49 -3.48
N VAL A 117 -6.66 5.54 -2.81
CA VAL A 117 -5.84 6.71 -2.46
C VAL A 117 -4.69 6.29 -1.54
N GLU A 118 -4.96 5.51 -0.51
CA GLU A 118 -3.95 4.97 0.40
C GLU A 118 -2.89 4.15 -0.36
N ARG A 119 -3.32 3.28 -1.27
CA ARG A 119 -2.42 2.50 -2.12
C ARG A 119 -1.50 3.38 -2.97
N GLU A 120 -2.03 4.43 -3.58
CA GLU A 120 -1.22 5.35 -4.38
C GLU A 120 -0.21 6.12 -3.52
N GLN A 121 -0.57 6.51 -2.31
CA GLN A 121 0.35 7.14 -1.36
C GLN A 121 1.48 6.20 -0.96
N VAL A 122 1.17 4.94 -0.68
CA VAL A 122 2.16 3.91 -0.32
C VAL A 122 3.08 3.60 -1.51
N LYS A 123 2.56 3.53 -2.73
CA LYS A 123 3.37 3.41 -3.95
C LYS A 123 4.34 4.58 -4.14
N ALA A 124 3.87 5.81 -3.92
CA ALA A 124 4.70 7.00 -4.02
C ALA A 124 5.83 6.98 -2.98
N ALA A 125 5.54 6.55 -1.75
CA ALA A 125 6.55 6.38 -0.70
C ALA A 125 7.59 5.33 -1.10
N LYS A 126 7.18 4.22 -1.70
CA LYS A 126 8.10 3.19 -2.22
C LYS A 126 9.02 3.75 -3.30
N GLU A 127 8.47 4.47 -4.28
CA GLU A 127 9.25 5.09 -5.35
C GLU A 127 10.30 6.07 -4.80
N SER A 128 9.92 6.87 -3.81
CA SER A 128 10.84 7.79 -3.13
C SER A 128 11.98 7.05 -2.45
N LEU A 129 11.71 5.97 -1.72
CA LEU A 129 12.72 5.12 -1.08
C LEU A 129 13.63 4.43 -2.10
N LEU A 130 13.10 3.97 -3.22
CA LEU A 130 13.90 3.37 -4.28
C LEU A 130 14.88 4.38 -4.91
N LYS A 131 14.45 5.61 -5.14
CA LYS A 131 15.32 6.69 -5.61
C LYS A 131 16.42 7.00 -4.61
N GLU A 132 16.08 7.11 -3.34
CA GLU A 132 17.02 7.35 -2.27
C GLU A 132 18.04 6.22 -2.20
N ARG A 133 17.60 4.97 -2.30
CA ARG A 133 18.49 3.80 -2.34
C ARG A 133 19.48 3.85 -3.49
N GLU A 134 19.01 4.19 -4.70
CA GLU A 134 19.89 4.32 -5.87
C GLU A 134 20.93 5.42 -5.67
N GLY A 135 20.53 6.57 -5.12
CA GLY A 135 21.45 7.65 -4.78
C GLY A 135 22.50 7.21 -3.75
N GLU A 136 22.08 6.50 -2.71
CA GLU A 136 22.97 5.98 -1.67
C GLU A 136 23.93 4.91 -2.22
N LYS A 137 23.47 4.03 -3.10
CA LYS A 137 24.32 3.03 -3.77
C LYS A 137 25.41 3.70 -4.63
N THR A 138 25.05 4.73 -5.37
CA THR A 138 26.02 5.51 -6.17
C THR A 138 27.09 6.16 -5.30
N LYS A 139 26.70 6.76 -4.18
CA LYS A 139 27.62 7.34 -3.20
C LYS A 139 28.51 6.27 -2.56
N LEU A 140 27.94 5.11 -2.25
CA LEU A 140 28.70 3.98 -1.70
C LEU A 140 29.76 3.48 -2.68
N GLU A 141 29.43 3.31 -3.95
CA GLU A 141 30.39 2.92 -4.99
C GLU A 141 31.53 3.93 -5.10
N ALA A 142 31.22 5.22 -5.07
CA ALA A 142 32.24 6.28 -5.08
C ALA A 142 33.16 6.21 -3.86
N GLN A 143 32.61 6.00 -2.67
CA GLN A 143 33.37 5.85 -1.42
C GLN A 143 34.23 4.59 -1.40
N GLU A 144 33.72 3.48 -1.91
CA GLU A 144 34.49 2.22 -2.01
C GLU A 144 35.65 2.36 -3.00
N LYS A 145 35.44 3.08 -4.11
CA LYS A 145 36.51 3.39 -5.06
C LYS A 145 37.58 4.28 -4.43
N GLU A 146 37.16 5.32 -3.72
CA GLU A 146 38.05 6.22 -2.97
C GLU A 146 38.88 5.43 -1.94
N LYS A 147 38.24 4.53 -1.20
CA LYS A 147 38.91 3.65 -0.24
C LYS A 147 39.95 2.76 -0.89
N ARG A 148 39.62 2.13 -2.03
CA ARG A 148 40.58 1.31 -2.80
C ARG A 148 41.79 2.11 -3.26
N THR A 149 41.57 3.33 -3.75
CA THR A 149 42.63 4.24 -4.15
C THR A 149 43.54 4.59 -2.96
N LEU A 150 42.94 4.93 -1.83
CA LEU A 150 43.66 5.29 -0.62
C LEU A 150 44.48 4.12 -0.08
N VAL A 151 43.93 2.91 -0.05
CA VAL A 151 44.64 1.68 0.34
C VAL A 151 45.81 1.40 -0.61
N ALA A 152 45.61 1.51 -1.92
CA ALA A 152 46.67 1.32 -2.91
C ALA A 152 47.81 2.32 -2.70
N ASN A 153 47.51 3.59 -2.45
CA ASN A 153 48.52 4.63 -2.16
C ASN A 153 49.31 4.34 -0.89
N LEU A 154 48.63 3.86 0.18
CA LEU A 154 49.28 3.47 1.44
C LEU A 154 50.21 2.26 1.23
N GLN A 155 49.80 1.27 0.47
CA GLN A 155 50.62 0.09 0.15
C GLN A 155 51.86 0.48 -0.65
N LYS A 156 51.72 1.37 -1.64
CA LYS A 156 52.83 1.90 -2.43
C LYS A 156 53.82 2.66 -1.56
N LYS A 157 53.33 3.48 -0.64
CA LYS A 157 54.16 4.19 0.32
C LYS A 157 54.93 3.25 1.26
N GLN A 158 54.26 2.20 1.76
CA GLN A 158 54.86 1.19 2.59
C GLN A 158 56.00 0.45 1.86
N ARG A 159 55.82 0.07 0.57
CA ARG A 159 56.85 -0.56 -0.25
C ARG A 159 58.04 0.38 -0.49
N GLY A 160 57.81 1.68 -0.71
CA GLY A 160 58.84 2.68 -0.84
C GLY A 160 59.72 2.79 0.39
N LEU A 161 59.07 2.90 1.59
CA LEU A 161 59.78 2.94 2.88
C LEU A 161 60.56 1.65 3.13
N GLN A 162 60.03 0.48 2.85
CA GLN A 162 60.71 -0.78 2.98
C GLN A 162 61.95 -0.85 2.05
N GLY A 163 61.86 -0.38 0.84
CA GLY A 163 62.96 -0.24 -0.08
C GLY A 163 64.07 0.65 0.42
N GLU A 164 63.77 1.80 1.02
CA GLU A 164 64.71 2.73 1.63
C GLU A 164 65.42 2.11 2.85
N ILE A 165 64.67 1.41 3.73
CA ILE A 165 65.23 0.71 4.86
C ILE A 165 66.23 -0.34 4.42
N ASN A 166 65.89 -1.13 3.39
CA ASN A 166 66.78 -2.19 2.85
C ASN A 166 68.07 -1.59 2.23
N LYS A 167 67.98 -0.41 1.60
CA LYS A 167 69.15 0.29 1.09
C LYS A 167 70.08 0.82 2.16
N LYS A 168 69.53 1.26 3.30
CA LYS A 168 70.30 1.78 4.43
C LYS A 168 70.98 0.64 5.26
N ARG A 169 70.54 -0.58 5.15
CA ARG A 169 71.12 -1.76 5.84
C ARG A 169 72.27 -2.42 5.06
N ARG A 170 72.50 -2.03 3.81
CA ARG A 170 73.64 -2.42 2.99
C ARG A 170 74.77 -1.42 3.09
#